data_7b25aa4de5bf0343a049d6201c031713
#
_entry.id   7b25aa4de5bf0343a049d6201c031713
#
_cell.length_a   1.000
_cell.length_b   1.000
_cell.length_c   1.000
_cell.angle_alpha   90.00
_cell.angle_beta   90.00
_cell.angle_gamma   90.00
#
_symmetry.space_group_name_H-M   'P 1'
#
loop_
_entity.id
_entity.type
_entity.pdbx_description
1 polymer ?
#
loop_
_entity_poly.entity_id
_entity_poly.type
_entity_poly.pdbx_seq_one_letter_code
_entity_poly.pdbx_strand_id
1 'polypeptide(L)'
;MTNTVLISKGSSGWGGPLRIKKTEGKNVILSMTSAGIDPVAKKLAEVLNCEIVDGFKTGVDDEKILVAVIDCGGTARCGVYPKKKIFTVNIKPTGKTGPLAQFITEDLYVSGVTVDDITILSESDESQTYEPKSVVTNTGVKKPENYDEIKAQAKEQVQGNFIMRLGQGVGNVVAKFYEAGRETINVVI
;
A
#
# COMPACT_ATOMS: atom_id res chain seq x y z
N MET A 1 14.81 -10.33 -27.70
CA MET A 1 13.38 -9.95 -27.73
C MET A 1 12.98 -9.63 -26.32
N THR A 2 12.42 -8.46 -26.05
CA THR A 2 11.96 -8.05 -24.72
C THR A 2 10.47 -8.41 -24.60
N ASN A 3 10.16 -9.40 -23.78
CA ASN A 3 8.77 -9.77 -23.51
C ASN A 3 8.03 -8.65 -22.79
N THR A 4 6.74 -8.53 -23.05
CA THR A 4 5.81 -7.74 -22.25
C THR A 4 5.03 -8.70 -21.36
N VAL A 5 4.84 -8.36 -20.09
CA VAL A 5 4.02 -9.15 -19.17
C VAL A 5 2.78 -8.37 -18.75
N LEU A 6 1.67 -9.09 -18.59
CA LEU A 6 0.47 -8.61 -17.95
C LEU A 6 0.34 -9.30 -16.60
N ILE A 7 0.25 -8.52 -15.53
CA ILE A 7 0.11 -9.03 -14.17
C ILE A 7 -1.28 -8.67 -13.68
N SER A 8 -2.13 -9.65 -13.54
CA SER A 8 -3.50 -9.50 -13.04
C SER A 8 -3.52 -9.64 -11.52
N LYS A 9 -4.55 -9.08 -10.90
CA LYS A 9 -4.79 -9.30 -9.46
C LYS A 9 -5.23 -10.74 -9.22
N GLY A 10 -4.80 -11.32 -8.11
CA GLY A 10 -5.33 -12.60 -7.64
C GLY A 10 -6.80 -12.50 -7.23
N SER A 11 -7.42 -13.64 -6.92
CA SER A 11 -8.86 -13.77 -6.65
C SER A 11 -9.39 -12.81 -5.56
N SER A 12 -8.59 -12.52 -4.56
CA SER A 12 -8.91 -11.58 -3.47
C SER A 12 -8.07 -10.30 -3.50
N GLY A 13 -7.38 -10.05 -4.62
CA GLY A 13 -6.47 -8.93 -4.80
C GLY A 13 -7.16 -7.63 -5.22
N TRP A 14 -6.37 -6.57 -5.27
CA TRP A 14 -6.78 -5.24 -5.70
C TRP A 14 -5.76 -4.64 -6.67
N GLY A 15 -6.23 -3.71 -7.53
CA GLY A 15 -5.41 -2.95 -8.47
C GLY A 15 -5.14 -3.68 -9.77
N GLY A 16 -4.21 -3.18 -10.56
CA GLY A 16 -3.86 -3.71 -11.87
C GLY A 16 -5.02 -3.72 -12.88
N PRO A 17 -4.87 -4.45 -13.99
CA PRO A 17 -3.67 -5.22 -14.36
C PRO A 17 -2.48 -4.31 -14.69
N LEU A 18 -1.28 -4.75 -14.31
CA LEU A 18 -0.06 -4.04 -14.67
C LEU A 18 0.52 -4.60 -15.97
N ARG A 19 0.71 -3.74 -16.96
CA ARG A 19 1.41 -4.07 -18.20
C ARG A 19 2.86 -3.60 -18.09
N ILE A 20 3.80 -4.52 -18.05
CA ILE A 20 5.20 -4.21 -17.79
C ILE A 20 6.08 -4.75 -18.92
N LYS A 21 6.93 -3.87 -19.43
CA LYS A 21 7.99 -4.18 -20.39
C LYS A 21 9.31 -3.68 -19.83
N LYS A 22 10.38 -4.42 -20.02
CA LYS A 22 11.73 -3.98 -19.64
C LYS A 22 12.07 -2.69 -20.37
N THR A 23 12.52 -1.68 -19.63
CA THR A 23 12.97 -0.40 -20.16
C THR A 23 14.46 -0.21 -19.93
N GLU A 24 15.09 0.61 -20.74
CA GLU A 24 16.51 0.93 -20.58
C GLU A 24 16.74 1.55 -19.19
N GLY A 25 17.79 1.11 -18.51
CA GLY A 25 18.12 1.54 -17.15
C GLY A 25 17.35 0.82 -16.03
N LYS A 26 16.18 0.23 -16.31
CA LYS A 26 15.38 -0.53 -15.32
C LYS A 26 15.44 -2.02 -15.62
N ASN A 27 16.33 -2.72 -14.91
CA ASN A 27 16.61 -4.13 -15.16
C ASN A 27 16.58 -5.01 -13.89
N VAL A 28 16.09 -4.50 -12.77
CA VAL A 28 16.06 -5.23 -11.50
C VAL A 28 14.63 -5.54 -11.10
N ILE A 29 14.39 -6.80 -10.75
CA ILE A 29 13.22 -7.26 -9.98
C ILE A 29 13.65 -7.36 -8.53
N LEU A 30 13.11 -6.47 -7.69
CA LEU A 30 13.41 -6.42 -6.26
C LEU A 30 12.43 -7.32 -5.50
N SER A 31 12.92 -8.34 -4.79
CA SER A 31 12.12 -9.15 -3.87
C SER A 31 12.27 -8.61 -2.45
N MET A 32 11.21 -8.00 -1.93
CA MET A 32 11.10 -7.49 -0.55
C MET A 32 10.13 -8.33 0.25
N THR A 33 10.38 -9.64 0.27
CA THR A 33 9.55 -10.61 0.99
C THR A 33 10.34 -11.25 2.14
N SER A 34 9.65 -11.54 3.23
CA SER A 34 10.26 -12.11 4.44
C SER A 34 10.89 -13.49 4.21
N ALA A 35 10.43 -14.21 3.20
CA ALA A 35 10.96 -15.52 2.80
C ALA A 35 12.17 -15.45 1.85
N GLY A 36 12.71 -14.26 1.56
CA GLY A 36 13.78 -14.04 0.59
C GLY A 36 13.25 -13.85 -0.83
N ILE A 37 13.77 -14.56 -1.82
CA ILE A 37 13.33 -14.43 -3.21
C ILE A 37 12.06 -15.23 -3.44
N ASP A 38 10.95 -14.52 -3.68
CA ASP A 38 9.63 -15.11 -3.92
C ASP A 38 9.50 -15.73 -5.32
N PRO A 39 8.70 -16.81 -5.51
CA PRO A 39 8.44 -17.40 -6.83
C PRO A 39 7.88 -16.43 -7.86
N VAL A 40 7.04 -15.47 -7.47
CA VAL A 40 6.52 -14.41 -8.35
C VAL A 40 7.68 -13.54 -8.86
N ALA A 41 8.60 -13.14 -7.98
CA ALA A 41 9.78 -12.37 -8.37
C ALA A 41 10.71 -13.15 -9.31
N LYS A 42 10.90 -14.45 -9.07
CA LYS A 42 11.67 -15.33 -9.97
C LYS A 42 11.06 -15.40 -11.36
N LYS A 43 9.74 -15.63 -11.43
CA LYS A 43 9.02 -15.69 -12.71
C LYS A 43 9.12 -14.40 -13.51
N LEU A 44 8.96 -13.24 -12.84
CA LEU A 44 9.09 -11.94 -13.48
C LEU A 44 10.51 -11.69 -14.00
N ALA A 45 11.53 -12.03 -13.21
CA ALA A 45 12.93 -11.87 -13.61
C ALA A 45 13.27 -12.73 -14.84
N GLU A 46 12.81 -13.99 -14.86
CA GLU A 46 12.99 -14.91 -15.98
C GLU A 46 12.34 -14.37 -17.26
N VAL A 47 11.05 -14.02 -17.19
CA VAL A 47 10.27 -13.62 -18.38
C VAL A 47 10.73 -12.27 -18.93
N LEU A 48 11.08 -11.31 -18.08
CA LEU A 48 11.52 -9.99 -18.48
C LEU A 48 13.04 -9.92 -18.72
N ASN A 49 13.75 -11.02 -18.53
CA ASN A 49 15.22 -11.09 -18.61
C ASN A 49 15.87 -9.97 -17.77
N CYS A 50 15.50 -9.92 -16.49
CA CYS A 50 15.97 -8.96 -15.50
C CYS A 50 16.78 -9.65 -14.41
N GLU A 51 17.65 -8.89 -13.75
CA GLU A 51 18.33 -9.31 -12.54
C GLU A 51 17.33 -9.40 -11.39
N ILE A 52 17.50 -10.39 -10.50
CA ILE A 52 16.70 -10.51 -9.29
C ILE A 52 17.54 -10.23 -8.06
N VAL A 53 17.04 -9.39 -7.16
CA VAL A 53 17.75 -9.02 -5.93
C VAL A 53 16.85 -9.24 -4.71
N ASP A 54 17.42 -9.86 -3.68
CA ASP A 54 16.83 -9.95 -2.35
C ASP A 54 17.08 -8.63 -1.61
N GLY A 55 16.05 -7.81 -1.50
CA GLY A 55 16.15 -6.46 -0.94
C GLY A 55 16.34 -6.42 0.58
N PHE A 56 16.22 -7.56 1.28
CA PHE A 56 16.60 -7.66 2.69
C PHE A 56 18.12 -7.89 2.86
N LYS A 57 18.79 -8.38 1.83
CA LYS A 57 20.23 -8.65 1.87
C LYS A 57 21.06 -7.58 1.17
N THR A 58 20.52 -7.01 0.10
CA THR A 58 21.26 -6.10 -0.77
C THR A 58 20.44 -4.88 -1.13
N GLY A 59 20.97 -3.68 -0.92
CA GLY A 59 20.36 -2.44 -1.39
C GLY A 59 20.49 -2.30 -2.91
N VAL A 60 19.46 -1.69 -3.52
CA VAL A 60 19.43 -1.39 -4.96
C VAL A 60 19.00 0.05 -5.15
N ASP A 61 19.62 0.74 -6.11
CA ASP A 61 19.21 2.07 -6.51
C ASP A 61 17.79 2.04 -7.08
N ASP A 62 16.92 2.91 -6.60
CA ASP A 62 15.50 2.97 -7.00
C ASP A 62 15.32 3.09 -8.52
N GLU A 63 16.23 3.78 -9.19
CA GLU A 63 16.21 4.01 -10.64
C GLU A 63 16.40 2.73 -11.47
N LYS A 64 17.07 1.72 -10.90
CA LYS A 64 17.31 0.42 -11.54
C LYS A 64 16.16 -0.54 -11.37
N ILE A 65 15.27 -0.28 -10.41
CA ILE A 65 14.15 -1.18 -10.09
C ILE A 65 13.04 -1.03 -11.12
N LEU A 66 12.75 -2.12 -11.82
CA LEU A 66 11.61 -2.23 -12.71
C LEU A 66 10.34 -2.58 -11.96
N VAL A 67 10.42 -3.60 -11.09
CA VAL A 67 9.29 -4.10 -10.27
C VAL A 67 9.77 -4.42 -8.87
N ALA A 68 9.01 -4.01 -7.87
CA ALA A 68 9.16 -4.45 -6.48
C ALA A 68 8.08 -5.48 -6.13
N VAL A 69 8.49 -6.68 -5.78
CA VAL A 69 7.62 -7.74 -5.26
C VAL A 69 7.69 -7.72 -3.74
N ILE A 70 6.54 -7.58 -3.08
CA ILE A 70 6.43 -7.39 -1.63
C ILE A 70 5.46 -8.39 -0.98
N ASP A 71 5.57 -8.59 0.33
CA ASP A 71 4.66 -9.41 1.16
C ASP A 71 3.95 -8.57 2.23
N CYS A 72 3.35 -7.46 1.84
CA CYS A 72 2.84 -6.46 2.77
C CYS A 72 1.37 -6.69 3.13
N GLY A 73 1.08 -6.79 4.43
CA GLY A 73 -0.27 -6.91 4.98
C GLY A 73 -0.95 -5.56 5.32
N GLY A 74 -0.56 -4.45 4.69
CA GLY A 74 -1.22 -3.14 4.87
C GLY A 74 -0.41 -2.11 5.67
N THR A 75 0.89 -2.32 5.82
CA THR A 75 1.80 -1.36 6.45
C THR A 75 2.31 -0.31 5.45
N ALA A 76 3.22 0.57 5.87
CA ALA A 76 3.83 1.58 5.01
C ALA A 76 4.50 0.98 3.76
N ARG A 77 5.02 -0.25 3.82
CA ARG A 77 5.70 -0.92 2.70
C ARG A 77 4.86 -1.00 1.44
N CYS A 78 3.51 -1.18 1.57
CA CYS A 78 2.61 -1.21 0.42
C CYS A 78 2.72 0.03 -0.46
N GLY A 79 2.96 1.20 0.12
CA GLY A 79 3.03 2.47 -0.60
C GLY A 79 4.41 3.05 -0.82
N VAL A 80 5.48 2.42 -0.30
CA VAL A 80 6.85 2.94 -0.43
C VAL A 80 7.29 2.97 -1.90
N TYR A 81 7.11 1.88 -2.62
CA TYR A 81 7.51 1.77 -4.02
C TYR A 81 6.57 2.53 -4.97
N PRO A 82 5.23 2.47 -4.81
CA PRO A 82 4.32 3.34 -5.56
C PRO A 82 4.62 4.83 -5.41
N LYS A 83 5.00 5.29 -4.21
CA LYS A 83 5.44 6.68 -3.98
C LYS A 83 6.64 7.06 -4.86
N LYS A 84 7.54 6.10 -5.13
CA LYS A 84 8.72 6.25 -6.00
C LYS A 84 8.42 5.99 -7.47
N LYS A 85 7.15 5.78 -7.85
CA LYS A 85 6.73 5.43 -9.22
C LYS A 85 7.33 4.11 -9.73
N ILE A 86 7.54 3.15 -8.82
CA ILE A 86 8.00 1.80 -9.12
C ILE A 86 6.78 0.87 -9.12
N PHE A 87 6.64 0.06 -10.18
CA PHE A 87 5.62 -0.97 -10.23
C PHE A 87 5.73 -1.90 -9.03
N THR A 88 4.60 -2.15 -8.37
CA THR A 88 4.58 -2.89 -7.12
C THR A 88 3.62 -4.06 -7.21
N VAL A 89 4.13 -5.24 -6.99
CA VAL A 89 3.39 -6.50 -6.95
C VAL A 89 3.38 -7.02 -5.52
N ASN A 90 2.21 -7.07 -4.90
CA ASN A 90 2.05 -7.62 -3.56
C ASN A 90 1.52 -9.05 -3.64
N ILE A 91 2.23 -10.01 -3.05
CA ILE A 91 1.76 -11.40 -2.96
C ILE A 91 0.63 -11.58 -1.93
N LYS A 92 0.44 -10.62 -1.02
CA LYS A 92 -0.70 -10.60 -0.10
C LYS A 92 -1.89 -9.88 -0.73
N PRO A 93 -3.14 -10.32 -0.49
CA PRO A 93 -4.33 -9.70 -1.07
C PRO A 93 -4.72 -8.40 -0.35
N THR A 94 -3.78 -7.47 -0.29
CA THR A 94 -3.94 -6.21 0.44
C THR A 94 -4.21 -5.08 -0.54
N GLY A 95 -5.34 -4.42 -0.40
CA GLY A 95 -5.74 -3.29 -1.23
C GLY A 95 -5.06 -1.98 -0.84
N LYS A 96 -5.65 -0.87 -1.28
CA LYS A 96 -5.18 0.50 -1.02
C LYS A 96 -5.32 0.85 0.46
N THR A 97 -4.28 0.61 1.25
CA THR A 97 -4.26 0.80 2.70
C THR A 97 -2.88 1.19 3.23
N GLY A 98 -2.84 1.59 4.50
CA GLY A 98 -1.62 1.98 5.20
C GLY A 98 -1.32 3.49 5.11
N PRO A 99 -0.27 3.95 5.78
CA PRO A 99 0.08 5.38 5.89
C PRO A 99 0.39 6.06 4.55
N LEU A 100 0.78 5.29 3.54
CA LEU A 100 1.13 5.77 2.20
C LEU A 100 0.07 5.39 1.14
N ALA A 101 -1.16 5.07 1.55
CA ALA A 101 -2.24 4.64 0.67
C ALA A 101 -2.52 5.62 -0.49
N GLN A 102 -2.31 6.91 -0.28
CA GLN A 102 -2.51 7.93 -1.32
C GLN A 102 -1.66 7.72 -2.58
N PHE A 103 -0.51 7.04 -2.47
CA PHE A 103 0.38 6.75 -3.59
C PHE A 103 0.07 5.42 -4.28
N ILE A 104 -0.82 4.61 -3.70
CA ILE A 104 -1.22 3.31 -4.25
C ILE A 104 -2.31 3.58 -5.28
N THR A 105 -1.99 3.36 -6.55
CA THR A 105 -2.89 3.52 -7.70
C THR A 105 -2.94 2.22 -8.50
N GLU A 106 -4.01 1.99 -9.26
CA GLU A 106 -4.23 0.74 -10.00
C GLU A 106 -3.20 0.53 -11.12
N ASP A 107 -2.62 1.60 -11.65
CA ASP A 107 -1.58 1.61 -12.68
C ASP A 107 -0.17 1.32 -12.13
N LEU A 108 0.03 1.38 -10.83
CA LEU A 108 1.33 1.15 -10.19
C LEU A 108 1.35 -0.05 -9.23
N TYR A 109 0.18 -0.57 -8.84
CA TYR A 109 0.08 -1.56 -7.79
C TYR A 109 -0.94 -2.65 -8.12
N VAL A 110 -0.57 -3.89 -7.84
CA VAL A 110 -1.45 -5.05 -7.94
C VAL A 110 -1.18 -6.00 -6.78
N SER A 111 -2.23 -6.65 -6.25
CA SER A 111 -2.12 -7.48 -5.06
C SER A 111 -2.80 -8.84 -5.15
N GLY A 112 -2.44 -9.72 -4.21
CA GLY A 112 -2.90 -11.11 -4.19
C GLY A 112 -2.29 -11.96 -5.31
N VAL A 113 -1.18 -11.51 -5.88
CA VAL A 113 -0.59 -12.09 -7.09
C VAL A 113 0.11 -13.41 -6.78
N THR A 114 -0.16 -14.40 -7.61
CA THR A 114 0.53 -15.69 -7.69
C THR A 114 1.27 -15.81 -9.02
N VAL A 115 2.02 -16.89 -9.21
CA VAL A 115 2.72 -17.16 -10.47
C VAL A 115 1.74 -17.31 -11.65
N ASP A 116 0.53 -17.79 -11.39
CA ASP A 116 -0.50 -18.04 -12.42
C ASP A 116 -1.15 -16.73 -12.92
N ASP A 117 -1.03 -15.64 -12.17
CA ASP A 117 -1.57 -14.32 -12.54
C ASP A 117 -0.64 -13.53 -13.49
N ILE A 118 0.48 -14.12 -13.90
CA ILE A 118 1.47 -13.53 -14.81
C ILE A 118 1.31 -14.11 -16.20
N THR A 119 0.85 -13.31 -17.15
CA THR A 119 0.69 -13.68 -18.55
C THR A 119 1.76 -13.01 -19.41
N ILE A 120 2.41 -13.78 -20.30
CA ILE A 120 3.35 -13.25 -21.28
C ILE A 120 2.53 -12.81 -22.50
N LEU A 121 2.67 -11.55 -22.90
CA LEU A 121 2.05 -11.03 -24.11
C LEU A 121 3.01 -11.21 -25.29
N SER A 122 2.52 -11.77 -26.39
CA SER A 122 3.24 -11.81 -27.67
C SER A 122 3.12 -10.46 -28.38
N GLU A 123 4.03 -10.15 -29.30
CA GLU A 123 4.03 -8.89 -30.08
C GLU A 123 2.72 -8.69 -30.88
N SER A 124 1.97 -9.75 -31.15
CA SER A 124 0.64 -9.68 -31.78
C SER A 124 -0.48 -9.14 -30.88
N ASP A 125 -0.28 -9.16 -29.56
CA ASP A 125 -1.27 -8.69 -28.58
C ASP A 125 -1.09 -7.20 -28.22
N GLU A 126 -0.11 -6.52 -28.82
CA GLU A 126 0.14 -5.08 -28.57
C GLU A 126 -0.98 -4.17 -29.10
N SER A 127 -1.84 -4.64 -29.99
CA SER A 127 -2.91 -3.84 -30.62
C SER A 127 -4.22 -3.78 -29.82
N GLN A 128 -4.38 -4.55 -28.75
CA GLN A 128 -5.50 -4.36 -27.83
C GLN A 128 -5.15 -3.31 -26.79
N THR A 129 -5.44 -2.07 -27.11
CA THR A 129 -5.51 -0.96 -26.15
C THR A 129 -6.53 -1.38 -25.08
N TYR A 130 -6.06 -1.83 -23.92
CA TYR A 130 -6.89 -1.97 -22.76
C TYR A 130 -7.22 -0.56 -22.27
N GLU A 131 -8.29 0.01 -22.83
CA GLU A 131 -8.89 1.18 -22.20
C GLU A 131 -9.41 0.71 -20.83
N PRO A 132 -8.99 1.31 -19.71
CA PRO A 132 -9.62 1.06 -18.45
C PRO A 132 -11.09 1.40 -18.64
N LYS A 133 -11.98 0.40 -18.56
CA LYS A 133 -13.41 0.66 -18.47
C LYS A 133 -13.59 1.58 -17.27
N SER A 134 -13.78 2.86 -17.57
CA SER A 134 -14.32 3.81 -16.63
C SER A 134 -15.64 3.20 -16.16
N VAL A 135 -15.63 2.65 -14.96
CA VAL A 135 -16.86 2.38 -14.25
C VAL A 135 -17.48 3.74 -14.02
N VAL A 136 -18.37 4.11 -14.93
CA VAL A 136 -19.29 5.22 -14.72
C VAL A 136 -20.20 4.78 -13.58
N THR A 137 -19.76 4.98 -12.36
CA THR A 137 -20.67 5.08 -11.24
C THR A 137 -21.39 6.40 -11.39
N ASN A 138 -22.50 6.35 -12.13
CA ASN A 138 -23.55 7.35 -12.07
C ASN A 138 -24.16 7.33 -10.68
N THR A 139 -23.46 7.84 -9.69
CA THR A 139 -24.04 8.41 -8.50
C THR A 139 -23.78 9.90 -8.59
N GLY A 140 -24.79 10.60 -9.12
CA GLY A 140 -24.86 12.06 -9.10
C GLY A 140 -24.90 12.56 -7.66
N VAL A 141 -23.77 12.55 -7.01
CA VAL A 141 -23.55 13.31 -5.79
C VAL A 141 -23.12 14.71 -6.26
N LYS A 142 -24.08 15.64 -6.33
CA LYS A 142 -23.80 17.05 -6.40
C LYS A 142 -22.82 17.38 -5.28
N LYS A 143 -21.67 17.94 -5.63
CA LYS A 143 -20.72 18.52 -4.68
C LYS A 143 -21.50 19.52 -3.82
N PRO A 144 -21.56 19.35 -2.48
CA PRO A 144 -22.24 20.33 -1.65
C PRO A 144 -21.49 21.64 -1.73
N GLU A 145 -22.23 22.73 -1.98
CA GLU A 145 -21.69 24.09 -2.12
C GLU A 145 -21.02 24.63 -0.85
N ASN A 146 -20.98 23.84 0.22
CA ASN A 146 -20.55 24.26 1.55
C ASN A 146 -19.42 23.36 2.13
N TYR A 147 -18.46 22.97 1.28
CA TYR A 147 -17.35 22.10 1.70
C TYR A 147 -16.45 22.72 2.79
N ASP A 148 -16.29 24.03 2.77
CA ASP A 148 -15.45 24.75 3.72
C ASP A 148 -16.11 24.90 5.10
N GLU A 149 -17.44 25.06 5.18
CA GLU A 149 -18.19 25.09 6.44
C GLU A 149 -18.24 23.71 7.11
N ILE A 150 -18.39 22.63 6.33
CA ILE A 150 -18.37 21.26 6.85
C ILE A 150 -16.99 20.93 7.44
N LYS A 151 -15.92 21.43 6.82
CA LYS A 151 -14.54 21.22 7.29
C LYS A 151 -14.24 22.00 8.56
N ALA A 152 -14.84 23.17 8.74
CA ALA A 152 -14.74 23.97 9.96
C ALA A 152 -15.47 23.29 11.13
N GLN A 153 -16.70 22.82 10.90
CA GLN A 153 -17.49 22.11 11.94
C GLN A 153 -16.87 20.77 12.34
N ALA A 154 -16.29 20.01 11.40
CA ALA A 154 -15.60 18.77 11.71
C ALA A 154 -14.33 18.98 12.56
N LYS A 155 -13.61 20.06 12.35
CA LYS A 155 -12.44 20.41 13.20
C LYS A 155 -12.85 20.78 14.62
N GLU A 156 -13.94 21.49 14.79
CA GLU A 156 -14.43 21.93 16.10
C GLU A 156 -14.94 20.74 16.94
N GLN A 157 -15.68 19.79 16.31
CA GLN A 157 -16.15 18.58 16.98
C GLN A 157 -15.00 17.64 17.39
N VAL A 158 -13.97 17.48 16.57
CA VAL A 158 -12.80 16.63 16.91
C VAL A 158 -12.01 17.23 18.05
N GLN A 159 -11.83 18.54 18.08
CA GLN A 159 -11.10 19.23 19.15
C GLN A 159 -11.86 19.20 20.49
N GLY A 160 -13.19 19.41 20.47
CA GLY A 160 -14.03 19.32 21.65
C GLY A 160 -14.05 17.93 22.30
N ASN A 161 -14.21 16.88 21.50
CA ASN A 161 -14.21 15.50 21.98
C ASN A 161 -12.84 15.03 22.50
N PHE A 162 -11.75 15.51 21.91
CA PHE A 162 -10.39 15.19 22.37
C PHE A 162 -10.08 15.80 23.72
N ILE A 163 -10.45 17.06 23.94
CA ILE A 163 -10.25 17.76 25.22
C ILE A 163 -11.09 17.15 26.34
N MET A 164 -12.36 16.77 26.07
CA MET A 164 -13.21 16.08 27.04
C MET A 164 -12.66 14.71 27.45
N ARG A 165 -12.16 13.91 26.52
CA ARG A 165 -11.57 12.59 26.83
C ARG A 165 -10.25 12.70 27.61
N LEU A 166 -9.44 13.72 27.35
CA LEU A 166 -8.23 14.01 28.13
C LEU A 166 -8.58 14.47 29.55
N GLY A 167 -9.56 15.36 29.70
CA GLY A 167 -10.01 15.84 31.02
C GLY A 167 -10.53 14.74 31.93
N GLN A 168 -11.32 13.80 31.41
CA GLN A 168 -11.82 12.65 32.18
C GLN A 168 -10.71 11.65 32.55
N GLY A 169 -9.73 11.42 31.66
CA GLY A 169 -8.60 10.53 31.95
C GLY A 169 -7.71 11.05 33.06
N VAL A 170 -7.39 12.33 33.05
CA VAL A 170 -6.53 12.97 34.06
C VAL A 170 -7.24 13.06 35.42
N GLY A 171 -8.53 13.39 35.44
CA GLY A 171 -9.31 13.44 36.69
C GLY A 171 -9.35 12.09 37.42
N ASN A 172 -9.53 10.97 36.70
CA ASN A 172 -9.55 9.64 37.29
C ASN A 172 -8.18 9.18 37.83
N VAL A 173 -7.10 9.58 37.18
CA VAL A 173 -5.72 9.27 37.65
C VAL A 173 -5.40 10.04 38.92
N VAL A 174 -5.71 11.34 38.99
CA VAL A 174 -5.47 12.17 40.15
C VAL A 174 -6.31 11.68 41.36
N ALA A 175 -7.58 11.29 41.15
CA ALA A 175 -8.43 10.75 42.23
C ALA A 175 -7.86 9.46 42.82
N LYS A 176 -7.36 8.55 41.99
CA LYS A 176 -6.74 7.28 42.46
C LYS A 176 -5.44 7.53 43.23
N PHE A 177 -4.63 8.47 42.83
CA PHE A 177 -3.43 8.83 43.58
C PHE A 177 -3.74 9.48 44.94
N TYR A 178 -4.80 10.29 45.04
CA TYR A 178 -5.25 10.88 46.27
C TYR A 178 -5.79 9.83 47.26
N GLU A 179 -6.57 8.86 46.81
CA GLU A 179 -7.06 7.76 47.65
C GLU A 179 -5.91 6.86 48.15
N ALA A 180 -4.98 6.48 47.28
CA ALA A 180 -3.81 5.71 47.67
C ALA A 180 -2.94 6.43 48.70
N GLY A 181 -2.78 7.76 48.58
CA GLY A 181 -2.04 8.57 49.56
C GLY A 181 -2.71 8.62 50.94
N ARG A 182 -4.04 8.68 51.01
CA ARG A 182 -4.81 8.66 52.25
C ARG A 182 -4.71 7.34 53.02
N GLU A 183 -4.76 6.21 52.32
CA GLU A 183 -4.63 4.88 52.94
C GLU A 183 -3.23 4.69 53.54
N THR A 184 -2.18 5.21 52.92
CA THR A 184 -0.81 5.09 53.43
C THR A 184 -0.60 5.89 54.71
N ILE A 185 -1.27 7.02 54.89
CA ILE A 185 -1.17 7.86 56.11
C ILE A 185 -1.91 7.21 57.30
N ASN A 186 -2.99 6.45 57.07
CA ASN A 186 -3.77 5.81 58.12
C ASN A 186 -3.13 4.52 58.69
N VAL A 187 -2.06 4.04 58.08
CA VAL A 187 -1.34 2.81 58.55
C VAL A 187 -0.12 3.18 59.44
N VAL A 188 0.24 4.45 59.56
CA VAL A 188 1.45 4.91 60.27
C VAL A 188 1.13 5.62 61.62
N ILE A 189 -0.15 5.61 62.08
CA ILE A 189 -0.51 6.15 63.44
C ILE A 189 -0.93 5.02 64.36
#